data_e37faa3af941ffe289e5221e2f5f1b0c
#
_entry.id   e37faa3af941ffe289e5221e2f5f1b0c
#
_cell.length_a   1.000
_cell.length_b   1.000
_cell.length_c   1.000
_cell.angle_alpha   90.00
_cell.angle_beta   90.00
_cell.angle_gamma   90.00
#
_symmetry.space_group_name_H-M   'P 1'
#
loop_
_entity.id
_entity.type
_entity.pdbx_description
1 polymer ?
#
loop_
_entity_poly.entity_id
_entity_poly.type
_entity_poly.pdbx_seq_one_letter_code
_entity_poly.pdbx_strand_id
1 'polypeptide(L)'
;MDVEKVLLIILFRGIVNVVILAAEKDSTNSSSAYFTTRENKRLKGHVVKRFESPSLLSCGNSCLRNTWCTSTNFKTVSKNGKGTCELNKHETFDRNADFHDEQGVTFSKLLKVMPYFSYLVFIHPSLHLIQK
;
A
#
# COMPACT_ATOMS: atom_id res chain seq x y z
N MET A 1 18.13 -5.25 50.72
CA MET A 1 17.28 -4.75 49.65
C MET A 1 15.84 -4.94 50.10
N ASP A 2 15.11 -3.85 50.20
CA ASP A 2 13.78 -3.88 50.76
C ASP A 2 12.81 -4.68 49.89
N VAL A 3 12.04 -5.56 50.51
CA VAL A 3 11.09 -6.44 49.79
C VAL A 3 10.09 -5.62 48.96
N GLU A 4 9.72 -4.43 49.42
CA GLU A 4 8.85 -3.51 48.71
C GLU A 4 9.46 -3.03 47.35
N LYS A 5 10.76 -2.76 47.32
CA LYS A 5 11.44 -2.35 46.08
C LYS A 5 11.52 -3.49 45.06
N VAL A 6 11.73 -4.71 45.54
CA VAL A 6 11.74 -5.90 44.68
C VAL A 6 10.35 -6.15 44.11
N LEU A 7 9.32 -6.01 44.89
CA LEU A 7 7.94 -6.19 44.46
C LEU A 7 7.54 -5.15 43.39
N LEU A 8 7.93 -3.88 43.58
CA LEU A 8 7.69 -2.80 42.64
C LEU A 8 8.41 -3.07 41.30
N ILE A 9 9.64 -3.58 41.31
CA ILE A 9 10.39 -3.92 40.09
C ILE A 9 9.71 -5.07 39.31
N ILE A 10 9.22 -6.09 40.02
CA ILE A 10 8.52 -7.22 39.41
C ILE A 10 7.18 -6.76 38.81
N LEU A 11 6.42 -5.94 39.51
CA LEU A 11 5.16 -5.37 38.99
C LEU A 11 5.41 -4.47 37.77
N PHE A 12 6.43 -3.62 37.83
CA PHE A 12 6.79 -2.75 36.69
C PHE A 12 7.24 -3.55 35.47
N ARG A 13 8.03 -4.61 35.66
CA ARG A 13 8.43 -5.52 34.56
C ARG A 13 7.23 -6.29 34.03
N GLY A 14 6.32 -6.69 34.87
CA GLY A 14 5.06 -7.34 34.44
C GLY A 14 4.20 -6.43 33.58
N ILE A 15 4.02 -5.17 33.99
CA ILE A 15 3.26 -4.16 33.23
C ILE A 15 3.93 -3.86 31.90
N VAL A 16 5.25 -3.68 31.86
CA VAL A 16 6.00 -3.42 30.63
C VAL A 16 5.86 -4.58 29.64
N ASN A 17 5.94 -5.83 30.11
CA ASN A 17 5.74 -6.99 29.24
C ASN A 17 4.30 -7.09 28.70
N VAL A 18 3.29 -6.76 29.51
CA VAL A 18 1.89 -6.73 29.06
C VAL A 18 1.66 -5.63 28.03
N VAL A 19 2.26 -4.46 28.22
CA VAL A 19 2.18 -3.36 27.25
C VAL A 19 2.89 -3.72 25.93
N ILE A 20 4.04 -4.40 25.98
CA ILE A 20 4.73 -4.86 24.79
C ILE A 20 3.90 -5.92 24.05
N LEU A 21 3.31 -6.89 24.77
CA LEU A 21 2.43 -7.91 24.19
C LEU A 21 1.14 -7.31 23.60
N ALA A 22 0.59 -6.26 24.20
CA ALA A 22 -0.56 -5.55 23.65
C ALA A 22 -0.19 -4.73 22.40
N ALA A 23 1.02 -4.19 22.33
CA ALA A 23 1.52 -3.48 21.16
C ALA A 23 1.82 -4.40 19.97
N GLU A 24 2.15 -5.66 20.20
CA GLU A 24 2.38 -6.66 19.13
C GLU A 24 1.07 -7.16 18.49
N LYS A 25 -0.08 -6.98 19.12
CA LYS A 25 -1.35 -7.51 18.61
C LYS A 25 -2.03 -6.62 17.57
N ASP A 26 -1.58 -5.38 17.39
CA ASP A 26 -2.05 -4.44 16.38
C ASP A 26 -1.00 -4.19 15.27
N SER A 27 -0.15 -5.17 14.99
CA SER A 27 0.61 -5.21 13.74
C SER A 27 -0.33 -5.58 12.60
N THR A 28 -1.30 -4.72 12.32
CA THR A 28 -1.89 -4.64 11.00
C THR A 28 -0.72 -4.32 10.08
N ASN A 29 -0.43 -5.21 9.14
CA ASN A 29 0.53 -4.98 8.05
C ASN A 29 0.04 -3.76 7.23
N SER A 30 0.24 -2.57 7.80
CA SER A 30 -0.04 -1.32 7.12
C SER A 30 1.05 -1.13 6.09
N SER A 31 0.73 -1.36 4.84
CA SER A 31 1.60 -1.05 3.71
C SER A 31 1.07 0.20 3.02
N SER A 32 1.96 1.14 2.74
CA SER A 32 1.65 2.32 1.94
C SER A 32 2.01 2.07 0.49
N ALA A 33 1.10 2.37 -0.42
CA ALA A 33 1.34 2.28 -1.84
C ALA A 33 1.22 3.65 -2.50
N TYR A 34 2.11 3.91 -3.44
CA TYR A 34 2.13 5.15 -4.19
C TYR A 34 1.80 4.88 -5.65
N PHE A 35 0.91 5.69 -6.20
CA PHE A 35 0.54 5.67 -7.61
C PHE A 35 0.80 7.03 -8.24
N THR A 36 1.24 7.04 -9.49
CA THR A 36 1.10 8.20 -10.37
C THR A 36 -0.10 8.00 -11.26
N THR A 37 -0.86 9.06 -11.48
CA THR A 37 -2.09 9.03 -12.30
C THR A 37 -1.93 9.92 -13.52
N ARG A 38 -2.59 9.52 -14.63
CA ARG A 38 -2.77 10.33 -15.84
C ARG A 38 -4.23 10.29 -16.23
N GLU A 39 -4.87 11.44 -16.21
CA GLU A 39 -6.27 11.57 -16.63
C GLU A 39 -6.39 11.53 -18.14
N ASN A 40 -7.52 11.01 -18.63
CA ASN A 40 -7.86 10.89 -20.04
C ASN A 40 -6.81 10.10 -20.85
N LYS A 41 -6.09 9.19 -20.18
CA LYS A 41 -5.11 8.29 -20.80
C LYS A 41 -5.44 6.84 -20.47
N ARG A 42 -5.30 5.97 -21.46
CA ARG A 42 -5.44 4.53 -21.33
C ARG A 42 -4.23 3.82 -21.87
N LEU A 43 -3.69 2.88 -21.11
CA LEU A 43 -2.69 1.93 -21.59
C LEU A 43 -3.41 0.77 -22.29
N LYS A 44 -3.10 0.51 -23.57
CA LYS A 44 -3.64 -0.59 -24.36
C LYS A 44 -2.62 -1.71 -24.53
N GLY A 45 -3.13 -2.92 -24.81
CA GLY A 45 -2.28 -4.07 -25.09
C GLY A 45 -1.74 -4.82 -23.86
N HIS A 46 -1.95 -4.32 -22.65
CA HIS A 46 -1.39 -4.88 -21.42
C HIS A 46 -2.43 -5.36 -20.40
N VAL A 47 -3.71 -5.29 -20.75
CA VAL A 47 -4.82 -5.67 -19.86
C VAL A 47 -4.85 -7.18 -19.65
N VAL A 48 -4.70 -7.61 -18.40
CA VAL A 48 -4.79 -9.03 -18.00
C VAL A 48 -6.15 -9.34 -17.40
N LYS A 49 -6.73 -8.39 -16.64
CA LYS A 49 -8.01 -8.59 -15.97
C LYS A 49 -8.87 -7.33 -16.05
N ARG A 50 -10.17 -7.53 -16.28
CA ARG A 50 -11.19 -6.46 -16.32
C ARG A 50 -12.36 -6.84 -15.43
N PHE A 51 -12.89 -5.87 -14.65
CA PHE A 51 -14.05 -6.06 -13.78
C PHE A 51 -14.66 -4.69 -13.41
N GLU A 52 -15.88 -4.71 -12.87
CA GLU A 52 -16.51 -3.53 -12.31
C GLU A 52 -15.90 -3.19 -10.94
N SER A 53 -15.64 -1.92 -10.71
CA SER A 53 -15.09 -1.41 -9.46
C SER A 53 -15.91 -0.23 -8.94
N PRO A 54 -16.14 -0.16 -7.61
CA PRO A 54 -16.89 0.93 -7.02
C PRO A 54 -16.17 2.28 -7.09
N SER A 55 -14.85 2.29 -7.28
CA SER A 55 -14.05 3.52 -7.35
C SER A 55 -12.66 3.28 -7.94
N LEU A 56 -11.97 4.37 -8.32
CA LEU A 56 -10.57 4.36 -8.71
C LEU A 56 -9.68 3.77 -7.60
N LEU A 57 -9.92 4.14 -6.34
CA LEU A 57 -9.16 3.62 -5.19
C LEU A 57 -9.33 2.11 -5.04
N SER A 58 -10.55 1.59 -5.19
CA SER A 58 -10.81 0.15 -5.14
C SER A 58 -10.11 -0.60 -6.28
N CYS A 59 -10.04 -0.01 -7.46
CA CYS A 59 -9.27 -0.51 -8.61
C CYS A 59 -7.78 -0.61 -8.27
N GLY A 60 -7.19 0.45 -7.71
CA GLY A 60 -5.79 0.47 -7.25
C GLY A 60 -5.51 -0.59 -6.18
N ASN A 61 -6.40 -0.73 -5.19
CA ASN A 61 -6.29 -1.77 -4.16
C ASN A 61 -6.36 -3.19 -4.73
N SER A 62 -7.11 -3.40 -5.81
CA SER A 62 -7.14 -4.68 -6.52
C SER A 62 -5.82 -4.96 -7.22
N CYS A 63 -5.15 -3.95 -7.75
CA CYS A 63 -3.80 -4.06 -8.30
C CYS A 63 -2.78 -4.49 -7.23
N LEU A 64 -2.83 -3.87 -6.05
CA LEU A 64 -1.93 -4.20 -4.94
C LEU A 64 -2.03 -5.65 -4.48
N ARG A 65 -3.21 -6.25 -4.56
CA ARG A 65 -3.43 -7.66 -4.20
C ARG A 65 -2.94 -8.65 -5.24
N ASN A 66 -2.57 -8.20 -6.41
CA ASN A 66 -2.07 -9.03 -7.51
C ASN A 66 -0.61 -8.70 -7.79
N THR A 67 0.32 -9.58 -7.41
CA THR A 67 1.76 -9.38 -7.49
C THR A 67 2.29 -9.07 -8.90
N TRP A 68 1.57 -9.50 -9.92
CA TRP A 68 1.88 -9.24 -11.33
C TRP A 68 1.37 -7.89 -11.84
N CYS A 69 0.44 -7.24 -11.11
CA CYS A 69 -0.15 -5.98 -11.54
C CYS A 69 0.83 -4.82 -11.36
N THR A 70 1.00 -4.03 -12.41
CA THR A 70 1.93 -2.89 -12.44
C THR A 70 1.24 -1.56 -12.63
N SER A 71 0.03 -1.57 -13.21
CA SER A 71 -0.78 -0.37 -13.43
C SER A 71 -2.26 -0.71 -13.62
N THR A 72 -3.09 0.30 -13.61
CA THR A 72 -4.53 0.17 -13.85
C THR A 72 -5.01 1.20 -14.86
N ASN A 73 -6.08 0.85 -15.61
CA ASN A 73 -6.96 1.81 -16.26
C ASN A 73 -8.30 1.77 -15.55
N PHE A 74 -8.82 2.90 -15.14
CA PHE A 74 -10.15 3.00 -14.55
C PHE A 74 -11.02 3.95 -15.37
N LYS A 75 -12.12 3.43 -15.93
CA LYS A 75 -13.10 4.21 -16.67
C LYS A 75 -14.33 4.43 -15.82
N THR A 76 -14.58 5.68 -15.44
CA THR A 76 -15.79 6.05 -14.73
C THR A 76 -17.02 5.92 -15.66
N VAL A 77 -18.03 5.16 -15.22
CA VAL A 77 -19.24 4.90 -15.99
C VAL A 77 -20.46 5.64 -15.42
N SER A 78 -20.43 5.95 -14.12
CA SER A 78 -21.55 6.56 -13.43
C SER A 78 -21.13 7.76 -12.57
N LYS A 79 -22.10 8.67 -12.33
CA LYS A 79 -21.89 9.86 -11.50
C LYS A 79 -21.50 9.53 -10.03
N ASN A 80 -21.78 8.32 -9.56
CA ASN A 80 -21.41 7.87 -8.21
C ASN A 80 -20.00 7.29 -8.10
N GLY A 81 -19.16 7.44 -9.14
CA GLY A 81 -17.78 7.01 -9.15
C GLY A 81 -17.56 5.53 -9.50
N LYS A 82 -18.62 4.74 -9.72
CA LYS A 82 -18.49 3.36 -10.22
C LYS A 82 -17.97 3.34 -11.65
N GLY A 83 -17.20 2.34 -11.98
CA GLY A 83 -16.63 2.21 -13.30
C GLY A 83 -16.02 0.84 -13.58
N THR A 84 -15.37 0.74 -14.71
CA THR A 84 -14.64 -0.44 -15.15
C THR A 84 -13.18 -0.30 -14.78
N CYS A 85 -12.64 -1.30 -14.05
CA CYS A 85 -11.25 -1.42 -13.69
C CYS A 85 -10.56 -2.43 -14.61
N GLU A 86 -9.41 -2.06 -15.13
CA GLU A 86 -8.51 -2.94 -15.86
C GLU A 86 -7.18 -3.00 -15.13
N LEU A 87 -6.72 -4.22 -14.82
CA LEU A 87 -5.40 -4.47 -14.27
C LEU A 87 -4.45 -4.81 -15.40
N ASN A 88 -3.33 -4.09 -15.48
CA ASN A 88 -2.33 -4.25 -16.51
C ASN A 88 -1.05 -4.91 -15.96
N LYS A 89 -0.42 -5.73 -16.83
CA LYS A 89 0.92 -6.27 -16.62
C LYS A 89 1.84 -5.74 -17.74
N HIS A 90 2.91 -5.07 -17.36
CA HIS A 90 3.96 -4.66 -18.30
C HIS A 90 5.31 -4.67 -17.57
N GLU A 91 6.37 -5.05 -18.27
CA GLU A 91 7.71 -5.15 -17.68
C GLU A 91 8.47 -3.83 -17.80
N THR A 92 8.30 -3.13 -18.91
CA THR A 92 8.93 -1.83 -19.16
C THR A 92 7.92 -0.85 -19.76
N PHE A 93 8.02 0.41 -19.38
CA PHE A 93 7.36 1.49 -20.10
C PHE A 93 8.17 1.85 -21.32
N ASP A 94 7.79 1.33 -22.46
CA ASP A 94 8.23 1.97 -23.68
C ASP A 94 7.42 3.25 -23.89
N ARG A 95 8.18 4.35 -23.97
CA ARG A 95 7.68 5.70 -23.80
C ARG A 95 6.66 6.04 -24.87
N ASN A 96 5.39 6.15 -24.49
CA ASN A 96 4.27 6.73 -25.25
C ASN A 96 3.61 5.89 -26.35
N ALA A 97 4.17 4.79 -26.83
CA ALA A 97 3.59 4.04 -27.95
C ALA A 97 2.23 3.38 -27.63
N ASP A 98 2.01 2.99 -26.36
CA ASP A 98 0.83 2.22 -25.95
C ASP A 98 -0.24 3.07 -25.28
N PHE A 99 0.02 4.38 -25.08
CA PHE A 99 -0.96 5.30 -24.50
C PHE A 99 -1.87 5.89 -25.57
N HIS A 100 -3.16 5.82 -25.30
CA HIS A 100 -4.20 6.44 -26.11
C HIS A 100 -4.97 7.46 -25.29
N ASP A 101 -5.37 8.54 -25.95
CA ASP A 101 -6.31 9.50 -25.36
C ASP A 101 -7.70 8.86 -25.32
N GLU A 102 -8.25 8.73 -24.11
CA GLU A 102 -9.61 8.23 -23.92
C GLU A 102 -10.25 8.99 -22.74
N GLN A 103 -11.21 9.84 -23.10
CA GLN A 103 -11.90 10.68 -22.11
C GLN A 103 -12.61 9.84 -21.04
N GLY A 104 -12.49 10.26 -19.78
CA GLY A 104 -13.09 9.59 -18.62
C GLY A 104 -12.33 8.35 -18.15
N VAL A 105 -11.14 8.07 -18.71
CA VAL A 105 -10.24 7.02 -18.22
C VAL A 105 -9.11 7.65 -17.43
N THR A 106 -8.85 7.10 -16.25
CA THR A 106 -7.66 7.42 -15.44
C THR A 106 -6.70 6.23 -15.47
N PHE A 107 -5.52 6.44 -16.02
CA PHE A 107 -4.41 5.51 -15.90
C PHE A 107 -3.69 5.74 -14.57
N SER A 108 -3.36 4.67 -13.83
CA SER A 108 -2.58 4.75 -12.59
C SER A 108 -1.44 3.74 -12.61
N LYS A 109 -0.21 4.21 -12.44
CA LYS A 109 0.98 3.37 -12.33
C LYS A 109 1.35 3.17 -10.88
N LEU A 110 1.52 1.91 -10.46
CA LEU A 110 2.07 1.57 -9.17
C LEU A 110 3.58 1.89 -9.15
N LEU A 111 4.01 2.77 -8.24
CA LEU A 111 5.41 3.16 -8.10
C LEU A 111 6.15 2.26 -7.11
N LYS A 112 5.60 2.12 -5.91
CA LYS A 112 6.23 1.36 -4.83
C LYS A 112 5.21 0.99 -3.76
N VAL A 113 5.34 -0.23 -3.23
CA VAL A 113 4.72 -0.64 -1.98
C VAL A 113 5.79 -0.54 -0.90
N MET A 114 5.57 0.33 0.10
CA MET A 114 6.47 0.45 1.25
C MET A 114 5.87 -0.33 2.42
N PRO A 115 6.53 -1.35 2.94
CA PRO A 115 6.15 -1.92 4.23
C PRO A 115 6.36 -0.83 5.30
N TYR A 116 5.43 -0.71 6.23
CA TYR A 116 5.43 0.30 7.31
C TYR A 116 6.75 0.36 8.09
N PHE A 117 7.45 -0.76 8.19
CA PHE A 117 8.73 -0.87 8.90
C PHE A 117 9.85 -0.02 8.26
N SER A 118 9.84 0.16 6.95
CA SER A 118 10.84 1.00 6.26
C SER A 118 10.69 2.49 6.56
N TYR A 119 9.48 2.93 6.91
CA TYR A 119 9.22 4.33 7.22
C TYR A 119 9.80 4.74 8.58
N LEU A 120 9.75 3.84 9.58
CA LEU A 120 10.30 4.11 10.92
C LEU A 120 11.84 4.20 10.91
N VAL A 121 12.52 3.45 10.04
CA VAL A 121 13.98 3.50 9.90
C VAL A 121 14.44 4.84 9.30
N PHE A 122 13.66 5.45 8.42
CA PHE A 122 13.98 6.75 7.85
C PHE A 122 13.75 7.92 8.82
N ILE A 123 12.78 7.80 9.75
CA ILE A 123 12.45 8.87 10.69
C ILE A 123 13.31 8.80 11.96
N HIS A 124 13.76 7.60 12.36
CA HIS A 124 14.61 7.37 13.53
C HIS A 124 15.86 6.55 13.19
N PRO A 125 16.92 7.20 12.66
CA PRO A 125 18.19 6.51 12.39
C PRO A 125 18.85 5.96 13.67
N SER A 126 18.41 6.38 14.86
CA SER A 126 18.91 5.90 16.15
C SER A 126 18.42 4.50 16.54
N LEU A 127 17.41 3.95 15.87
CA LEU A 127 16.90 2.59 16.16
C LEU A 127 17.76 1.46 15.57
N HIS A 128 18.71 1.79 14.70
CA HIS A 128 19.58 0.80 14.05
C HIS A 128 20.64 0.19 15.01
N LEU A 129 20.79 0.72 16.23
CA LEU A 129 21.80 0.30 17.20
C LEU A 129 21.33 -0.78 18.18
N ILE A 130 20.08 -1.22 18.12
CA ILE A 130 19.51 -2.19 19.08
C ILE A 130 19.48 -3.63 18.54
N GLN A 131 19.88 -3.85 17.27
CA GLN A 131 19.95 -5.20 16.68
C GLN A 131 21.41 -5.67 16.47
N LYS A 132 22.18 -5.74 17.56
CA LYS A 132 23.39 -6.57 17.64
C LYS A 132 23.39 -7.39 18.93
#